data_89c83f924189d2811599e63e52281b9d
#
_entry.id   89c83f924189d2811599e63e52281b9d
#
_cell.length_a   1.000
_cell.length_b   1.000
_cell.length_c   1.000
_cell.angle_alpha   90.00
_cell.angle_beta   90.00
_cell.angle_gamma   90.00
#
_symmetry.space_group_name_H-M   'P 1'
#
loop_
_entity.id
_entity.type
_entity.pdbx_description
1 polymer ?
#
loop_
_entity_poly.entity_id
_entity_poly.type
_entity_poly.pdbx_seq_one_letter_code
_entity_poly.pdbx_strand_id
1 'polypeptide(L)' 'MRPVITLTTDFGLDDPFVGIMKGVILNIVPNAQIVDITHNIEPQNITQAALILNATYPWFPRKTVHIVVV' A
#
# COMPACT_ATOMS: atom_id res chain seq x y z
N MET A 1 11.38 0.88 -16.83
CA MET A 1 11.41 0.82 -15.35
C MET A 1 10.06 0.38 -14.83
N ARG A 2 10.05 -0.53 -13.87
CA ARG A 2 8.79 -0.99 -13.26
C ARG A 2 8.33 0.01 -12.20
N PRO A 3 7.10 0.51 -12.28
CA PRO A 3 6.58 1.37 -11.22
C PRO A 3 6.51 0.61 -9.89
N VAL A 4 6.93 1.26 -8.81
CA VAL A 4 6.81 0.72 -7.45
C VAL A 4 5.60 1.34 -6.79
N ILE A 5 4.72 0.50 -6.25
CA ILE A 5 3.50 0.92 -5.56
C ILE A 5 3.50 0.27 -4.19
N THR A 6 3.45 1.07 -3.13
CA THR A 6 3.33 0.53 -1.77
C THR A 6 1.90 0.57 -1.30
N LEU A 7 1.54 -0.39 -0.44
CA LEU A 7 0.20 -0.47 0.14
C LEU A 7 0.29 -0.43 1.66
N THR A 8 -0.50 0.45 2.25
CA THR A 8 -0.66 0.56 3.70
C THR A 8 -2.15 0.66 3.99
N THR A 9 -2.71 -0.33 4.66
CA THR A 9 -4.16 -0.40 4.88
C THR A 9 -4.52 -0.90 6.27
N ASP A 10 -5.80 -0.78 6.59
CA ASP A 10 -6.42 -1.40 7.77
C ASP A 10 -7.27 -2.63 7.42
N PHE A 11 -7.11 -3.18 6.22
CA PHE A 11 -7.96 -4.28 5.75
C PHE A 11 -7.71 -5.61 6.48
N GLY A 12 -6.52 -5.82 7.04
CA GLY A 12 -6.09 -7.14 7.48
C GLY A 12 -5.79 -8.05 6.30
N LEU A 13 -5.55 -9.32 6.59
CA LEU A 13 -5.22 -10.32 5.59
C LEU A 13 -6.20 -11.49 5.56
N ASP A 14 -7.29 -11.41 6.34
CA ASP A 14 -8.22 -12.53 6.49
C ASP A 14 -9.25 -12.62 5.38
N ASP A 15 -9.47 -11.53 4.66
CA ASP A 15 -10.43 -11.47 3.56
C ASP A 15 -9.71 -11.13 2.24
N PRO A 16 -10.42 -11.17 1.09
CA PRO A 16 -9.78 -11.01 -0.21
C PRO A 16 -9.51 -9.56 -0.62
N PHE A 17 -9.76 -8.55 0.22
CA PHE A 17 -9.70 -7.15 -0.21
C PHE A 17 -8.32 -6.73 -0.68
N VAL A 18 -7.26 -7.16 0.01
CA VAL A 18 -5.89 -6.85 -0.41
C VAL A 18 -5.60 -7.45 -1.80
N GLY A 19 -5.98 -8.70 -2.00
CA GLY A 19 -5.79 -9.36 -3.30
C GLY A 19 -6.57 -8.69 -4.42
N ILE A 20 -7.81 -8.30 -4.15
CA ILE A 20 -8.66 -7.59 -5.12
C ILE A 20 -8.02 -6.25 -5.50
N MET A 21 -7.55 -5.50 -4.51
CA MET A 21 -6.89 -4.22 -4.76
C MET A 21 -5.66 -4.39 -5.64
N LYS A 22 -4.83 -5.41 -5.38
CA LYS A 22 -3.67 -5.71 -6.22
C LYS A 22 -4.09 -6.07 -7.65
N GLY A 23 -5.17 -6.83 -7.80
CA GLY A 23 -5.71 -7.17 -9.12
C GLY A 23 -6.14 -5.94 -9.90
N VAL A 24 -6.83 -5.01 -9.25
CA VAL A 24 -7.22 -3.73 -9.87
C VAL A 24 -5.99 -2.95 -10.31
N ILE A 25 -4.98 -2.85 -9.45
CA ILE A 25 -3.73 -2.16 -9.80
C ILE A 25 -3.07 -2.80 -11.02
N LEU A 26 -2.98 -4.13 -11.05
CA LEU A 26 -2.33 -4.85 -12.15
C LEU A 26 -3.10 -4.78 -13.46
N ASN A 27 -4.42 -4.56 -13.42
CA ASN A 27 -5.20 -4.30 -14.62
C ASN A 27 -4.87 -2.93 -15.23
N ILE A 28 -4.48 -1.96 -14.41
CA ILE A 28 -4.16 -0.62 -14.86
C ILE A 28 -2.67 -0.49 -15.18
N VAL A 29 -1.81 -1.07 -14.35
CA VAL A 29 -0.35 -1.02 -14.47
C VAL A 29 0.19 -2.45 -14.40
N PRO A 30 0.17 -3.20 -15.53
CA PRO A 30 0.50 -4.63 -15.52
C PRO A 30 1.91 -4.96 -15.05
N ASN A 31 2.85 -4.04 -15.18
CA ASN A 31 4.24 -4.25 -14.76
C ASN A 31 4.55 -3.64 -13.39
N ALA A 32 3.55 -3.25 -12.63
CA ALA A 32 3.77 -2.68 -11.30
C ALA A 32 4.45 -3.67 -10.37
N GLN A 33 5.38 -3.17 -9.57
CA GLN A 33 5.96 -3.90 -8.46
C GLN A 33 5.25 -3.43 -7.18
N ILE A 34 4.43 -4.30 -6.62
CA ILE A 34 3.60 -3.96 -5.46
C ILE A 34 4.32 -4.42 -4.20
N VAL A 35 4.48 -3.50 -3.26
CA VAL A 35 5.14 -3.77 -1.98
C VAL A 35 4.17 -3.49 -0.85
N ASP A 36 3.89 -4.51 -0.05
CA ASP A 36 3.05 -4.35 1.14
C ASP A 36 3.87 -3.76 2.27
N ILE A 37 3.46 -2.62 2.80
CA ILE A 37 4.04 -2.07 4.01
C ILE A 37 3.39 -2.73 5.22
N THR A 38 2.09 -2.59 5.33
CA THR A 38 1.30 -3.29 6.35
C THR A 38 -0.19 -3.23 5.97
N HIS A 39 -0.94 -4.23 6.41
CA HIS A 39 -2.39 -4.23 6.33
C HIS A 39 -3.02 -4.34 7.72
N ASN A 40 -2.22 -4.11 8.76
CA ASN A 40 -2.62 -4.23 10.16
C ASN A 40 -2.72 -2.89 10.88
N ILE A 41 -2.96 -1.81 10.15
CA ILE A 41 -3.34 -0.53 10.77
C ILE A 41 -4.64 -0.77 11.55
N GLU A 42 -4.76 -0.22 12.75
CA GLU A 42 -6.03 -0.26 13.46
C GLU A 42 -7.13 0.38 12.61
N PRO A 43 -8.34 -0.19 12.58
CA PRO A 43 -9.40 0.32 11.73
C PRO A 43 -9.62 1.81 11.88
N GLN A 44 -9.56 2.52 10.76
CA GLN A 44 -9.78 3.97 10.66
C GLN A 44 -8.80 4.81 11.47
N ASN A 45 -7.64 4.26 11.84
CA ASN A 45 -6.63 5.02 12.58
C ASN A 45 -5.73 5.81 11.63
N ILE A 46 -6.19 7.00 11.27
CA ILE A 46 -5.49 7.90 10.33
C ILE A 46 -4.14 8.32 10.88
N THR A 47 -4.04 8.57 12.17
CA THR A 47 -2.78 8.98 12.81
C THR A 47 -1.73 7.88 12.70
N GLN A 48 -2.09 6.64 12.97
CA GLN A 48 -1.17 5.51 12.85
C GLN A 48 -0.69 5.37 11.40
N ALA A 49 -1.60 5.45 10.44
CA ALA A 49 -1.27 5.35 9.02
C ALA A 49 -0.30 6.47 8.60
N ALA A 50 -0.53 7.70 9.05
CA ALA A 50 0.33 8.83 8.74
C ALA A 50 1.74 8.64 9.32
N LEU A 51 1.85 8.15 10.54
CA LEU A 51 3.15 7.88 11.17
C LEU A 51 3.92 6.79 10.43
N ILE A 52 3.24 5.73 10.01
CA ILE A 52 3.86 4.64 9.25
C ILE A 52 4.32 5.15 7.89
N LEU A 53 3.50 5.91 7.18
CA LEU A 53 3.88 6.48 5.89
C LEU A 53 5.09 7.38 6.03
N ASN A 54 5.11 8.25 7.03
CA ASN A 54 6.22 9.16 7.29
C ASN A 54 7.52 8.41 7.57
N ALA A 55 7.46 7.30 8.30
CA ALA A 55 8.63 6.48 8.61
C ALA A 55 9.12 5.67 7.40
N THR A 56 8.26 5.41 6.43
CA THR A 56 8.50 4.43 5.37
C THR A 56 8.90 5.08 4.05
N TYR A 57 8.25 6.18 3.65
CA TYR A 57 8.41 6.70 2.30
C TYR A 57 9.85 7.10 1.93
N PRO A 58 10.71 7.59 2.85
CA PRO A 58 12.06 7.99 2.47
C PRO A 58 12.94 6.83 1.98
N TRP A 59 12.55 5.59 2.30
CA TRP A 59 13.32 4.40 1.96
C TRP A 59 13.03 3.86 0.57
N PHE A 60 12.08 4.45 -0.14
CA PHE A 60 11.65 4.01 -1.46
C PHE A 60 12.13 4.98 -2.54
N PRO A 61 12.22 4.50 -3.79
CA PRO A 61 12.58 5.38 -4.92
C PRO A 61 11.65 6.60 -5.02
N ARG A 62 12.18 7.70 -5.50
CA ARG A 62 11.46 9.00 -5.52
C ARG A 62 10.13 8.98 -6.24
N LYS A 63 9.99 8.12 -7.26
CA LYS A 63 8.77 8.03 -8.07
C LYS A 63 7.81 6.94 -7.58
N THR A 64 8.03 6.43 -6.37
CA THR A 64 7.14 5.44 -5.78
C THR A 64 5.77 6.05 -5.50
N VAL A 65 4.72 5.30 -5.83
CA VAL A 65 3.34 5.66 -5.48
C VAL A 65 2.98 4.97 -4.18
N HIS A 66 2.59 5.74 -3.19
CA HIS A 66 2.18 5.21 -1.89
C HIS A 66 0.67 5.28 -1.75
N ILE A 67 0.02 4.12 -1.65
CA ILE A 67 -1.43 4.04 -1.45
C ILE A 67 -1.69 3.71 0.01
N VAL A 68 -2.46 4.58 0.66
CA VAL A 68 -2.85 4.42 2.06
C VAL A 68 -4.37 4.42 2.13
N VAL A 69 -4.94 3.36 2.68
CA VAL A 69 -6.40 3.20 2.81
C VAL A 69 -6.75 2.84 4.25
N VAL A 70 -7.42 3.74 4.91
CA VAL A 70 -7.91 3.54 6.28
C VAL A 70 -9.30 4.11 6.48
#